data_b674a2759623455b798249e3c0aa837c
#
_entry.id   b674a2759623455b798249e3c0aa837c
#
_cell.length_a   1.000
_cell.length_b   1.000
_cell.length_c   1.000
_cell.angle_alpha   90.00
_cell.angle_beta   90.00
_cell.angle_gamma   90.00
#
_symmetry.space_group_name_H-M   'P 1'
#
loop_
_entity.id
_entity.type
_entity.pdbx_description
1 polymer ?
#
loop_
_entity_poly.entity_id
_entity_poly.type
_entity_poly.pdbx_seq_one_letter_code
_entity_poly.pdbx_strand_id
1 'polypeptide(L)'
;MNILFVSGHPAQVHNFRNVRAELIKQDHRVFWLTTPKDIATNLLDIYQIPYQLLYKPNKNILSKAWTLLRNVIWEICFLRQNKIDVAITRTCPYTTIAAKICGVKHIIIDDTEHAARKMKIFSNLANVVIIPECFDFQLRSDELRFLGNVELFYLHQNRFAPSSIWNLLNTESDTRFAIVRFVKWDAWHDTELVGGFTLDQKRELVARLQKHMRVFISSETELPTDLEPYRIQIPIDKLIFEVLVLD
;
A
#
# COMPACT_ATOMS: atom_id res chain seq x y z
N MET A 1 -2.23 -4.87 -24.99
CA MET A 1 -1.80 -5.94 -24.06
C MET A 1 -2.83 -6.09 -22.95
N ASN A 2 -2.89 -7.26 -22.34
CA ASN A 2 -3.66 -7.54 -21.13
C ASN A 2 -2.73 -7.48 -19.92
N ILE A 3 -2.93 -6.53 -19.04
CA ILE A 3 -2.03 -6.21 -17.91
C ILE A 3 -2.75 -6.45 -16.61
N LEU A 4 -2.11 -7.13 -15.67
CA LEU A 4 -2.64 -7.42 -14.35
C LEU A 4 -1.90 -6.64 -13.27
N PHE A 5 -2.64 -5.93 -12.42
CA PHE A 5 -2.14 -5.43 -11.14
C PHE A 5 -2.63 -6.30 -9.99
N VAL A 6 -1.76 -6.54 -9.02
CA VAL A 6 -2.14 -7.25 -7.79
C VAL A 6 -1.73 -6.42 -6.59
N SER A 7 -2.69 -6.18 -5.69
CA SER A 7 -2.47 -5.43 -4.47
C SER A 7 -2.89 -6.22 -3.22
N GLY A 8 -2.07 -6.17 -2.19
CA GLY A 8 -2.36 -6.74 -0.87
C GLY A 8 -2.47 -5.67 0.24
N HIS A 9 -2.23 -4.40 -0.11
CA HIS A 9 -2.20 -3.29 0.84
C HIS A 9 -2.77 -2.01 0.21
N PRO A 10 -3.45 -1.13 0.97
CA PRO A 10 -4.02 0.13 0.46
C PRO A 10 -3.02 1.02 -0.29
N ALA A 11 -1.78 1.15 0.23
CA ALA A 11 -0.73 1.93 -0.43
C ALA A 11 -0.47 1.48 -1.89
N GLN A 12 -0.60 0.18 -2.18
CA GLN A 12 -0.38 -0.35 -3.53
C GLN A 12 -1.48 0.09 -4.50
N VAL A 13 -2.69 0.36 -4.01
CA VAL A 13 -3.77 0.93 -4.83
C VAL A 13 -3.36 2.33 -5.30
N HIS A 14 -2.83 3.15 -4.39
CA HIS A 14 -2.34 4.49 -4.74
C HIS A 14 -1.15 4.40 -5.71
N ASN A 15 -0.18 3.52 -5.44
CA ASN A 15 1.02 3.36 -6.27
C ASN A 15 0.68 3.03 -7.73
N PHE A 16 -0.31 2.18 -7.96
CA PHE A 16 -0.58 1.66 -9.30
C PHE A 16 -1.74 2.35 -10.04
N ARG A 17 -2.61 3.11 -9.37
CA ARG A 17 -3.79 3.71 -10.00
C ARG A 17 -3.44 4.65 -11.17
N ASN A 18 -2.38 5.47 -11.04
CA ASN A 18 -1.97 6.40 -12.09
C ASN A 18 -1.39 5.66 -13.29
N VAL A 19 -0.55 4.65 -13.04
CA VAL A 19 0.00 3.80 -14.11
C VAL A 19 -1.13 3.07 -14.84
N ARG A 20 -2.11 2.53 -14.09
CA ARG A 20 -3.31 1.93 -14.68
C ARG A 20 -4.03 2.89 -15.60
N ALA A 21 -4.26 4.13 -15.16
CA ALA A 21 -4.97 5.14 -15.96
C ALA A 21 -4.23 5.44 -17.27
N GLU A 22 -2.90 5.56 -17.24
CA GLU A 22 -2.10 5.79 -18.46
C GLU A 22 -2.11 4.58 -19.41
N LEU A 23 -2.06 3.36 -18.88
CA LEU A 23 -2.13 2.15 -19.69
C LEU A 23 -3.49 2.01 -20.40
N ILE A 24 -4.59 2.38 -19.73
CA ILE A 24 -5.92 2.39 -20.35
C ILE A 24 -6.00 3.42 -21.48
N LYS A 25 -5.40 4.62 -21.32
CA LYS A 25 -5.33 5.62 -22.39
C LYS A 25 -4.53 5.14 -23.61
N GLN A 26 -3.64 4.16 -23.41
CA GLN A 26 -2.85 3.51 -24.46
C GLN A 26 -3.53 2.25 -25.02
N ASP A 27 -4.84 2.10 -24.84
CA ASP A 27 -5.65 0.98 -25.30
C ASP A 27 -5.24 -0.39 -24.75
N HIS A 28 -4.64 -0.42 -23.56
CA HIS A 28 -4.36 -1.68 -22.85
C HIS A 28 -5.57 -2.10 -22.00
N ARG A 29 -5.84 -3.40 -21.95
CA ARG A 29 -6.82 -3.97 -21.03
C ARG A 29 -6.16 -4.20 -19.69
N VAL A 30 -6.71 -3.60 -18.65
CA VAL A 30 -6.14 -3.68 -17.30
C VAL A 30 -7.07 -4.41 -16.35
N PHE A 31 -6.52 -5.38 -15.65
CA PHE A 31 -7.18 -6.20 -14.65
C PHE A 31 -6.60 -5.91 -13.27
N TRP A 32 -7.37 -6.14 -12.22
CA TRP A 32 -6.92 -5.93 -10.85
C TRP A 32 -7.35 -7.05 -9.94
N LEU A 33 -6.39 -7.61 -9.19
CA LEU A 33 -6.64 -8.56 -8.11
C LEU A 33 -6.24 -7.92 -6.78
N THR A 34 -7.01 -8.21 -5.74
CA THR A 34 -6.69 -7.73 -4.40
C THR A 34 -7.08 -8.73 -3.34
N THR A 35 -6.40 -8.71 -2.21
CA THR A 35 -6.85 -9.46 -1.03
C THR A 35 -7.98 -8.69 -0.33
N PRO A 36 -8.96 -9.38 0.27
CA PRO A 36 -10.06 -8.74 0.97
C PRO A 36 -9.54 -8.05 2.25
N LYS A 37 -9.18 -6.78 2.11
CA LYS A 37 -8.85 -5.85 3.19
C LYS A 37 -9.73 -4.63 3.02
N ASP A 38 -10.54 -4.33 4.00
CA ASP A 38 -11.60 -3.32 3.94
C ASP A 38 -11.14 -1.97 3.36
N ILE A 39 -9.98 -1.49 3.78
CA ILE A 39 -9.44 -0.21 3.28
C ILE A 39 -9.03 -0.31 1.80
N ALA A 40 -8.40 -1.41 1.38
CA ALA A 40 -7.93 -1.56 0.00
C ALA A 40 -9.10 -1.70 -0.98
N THR A 41 -10.12 -2.49 -0.62
CA THR A 41 -11.34 -2.63 -1.42
C THR A 41 -12.14 -1.35 -1.49
N ASN A 42 -12.30 -0.64 -0.35
CA ASN A 42 -12.97 0.66 -0.32
C ASN A 42 -12.29 1.69 -1.24
N LEU A 43 -10.95 1.71 -1.28
CA LEU A 43 -10.22 2.60 -2.20
C LEU A 43 -10.46 2.23 -3.66
N LEU A 44 -10.46 0.95 -4.00
CA LEU A 44 -10.76 0.48 -5.36
C LEU A 44 -12.18 0.88 -5.77
N ASP A 45 -13.16 0.76 -4.87
CA ASP A 45 -14.54 1.17 -5.09
C ASP A 45 -14.66 2.70 -5.28
N ILE A 46 -14.01 3.50 -4.42
CA ILE A 46 -13.97 4.98 -4.54
C ILE A 46 -13.37 5.40 -5.88
N TYR A 47 -12.28 4.74 -6.31
CA TYR A 47 -11.63 5.03 -7.60
C TYR A 47 -12.30 4.36 -8.79
N GLN A 48 -13.42 3.67 -8.58
CA GLN A 48 -14.15 2.93 -9.62
C GLN A 48 -13.25 1.98 -10.42
N ILE A 49 -12.33 1.32 -9.72
CA ILE A 49 -11.42 0.34 -10.30
C ILE A 49 -12.05 -1.05 -10.14
N PRO A 50 -12.45 -1.72 -11.23
CA PRO A 50 -12.97 -3.09 -11.14
C PRO A 50 -11.87 -4.04 -10.69
N TYR A 51 -12.21 -4.94 -9.76
CA TYR A 51 -11.26 -5.90 -9.19
C TYR A 51 -11.92 -7.26 -8.92
N GLN A 52 -11.09 -8.27 -8.71
CA GLN A 52 -11.51 -9.57 -8.19
C GLN A 52 -10.73 -9.89 -6.92
N LEU A 53 -11.37 -10.65 -6.03
CA LEU A 53 -10.80 -10.98 -4.72
C LEU A 53 -9.99 -12.26 -4.76
N LEU A 54 -8.83 -12.21 -4.14
CA LEU A 54 -8.01 -13.36 -3.78
C LEU A 54 -8.43 -13.92 -2.42
N TYR A 55 -8.02 -15.15 -2.13
CA TYR A 55 -8.29 -15.76 -0.83
C TYR A 55 -7.41 -15.14 0.27
N LYS A 56 -8.05 -14.78 1.37
CA LYS A 56 -7.36 -14.25 2.55
C LYS A 56 -6.75 -15.39 3.38
N PRO A 57 -5.47 -15.34 3.76
CA PRO A 57 -4.89 -16.34 4.63
C PRO A 57 -5.41 -16.19 6.07
N ASN A 58 -5.65 -17.31 6.74
CA ASN A 58 -5.89 -17.36 8.18
C ASN A 58 -4.56 -17.27 8.95
N LYS A 59 -4.64 -17.19 10.30
CA LYS A 59 -3.44 -17.01 11.16
C LYS A 59 -2.49 -18.21 11.19
N ASN A 60 -3.00 -19.44 11.00
CA ASN A 60 -2.22 -20.68 11.13
C ASN A 60 -1.30 -20.94 9.94
N ILE A 61 -0.11 -21.51 10.15
CA ILE A 61 0.89 -21.80 9.12
C ILE A 61 0.35 -22.72 8.03
N LEU A 62 -0.35 -23.80 8.39
CA LEU A 62 -0.96 -24.73 7.43
C LEU A 62 -2.00 -24.04 6.56
N SER A 63 -2.82 -23.17 7.17
CA SER A 63 -3.81 -22.36 6.42
C SER A 63 -3.14 -21.36 5.50
N LYS A 64 -2.01 -20.77 5.89
CA LYS A 64 -1.22 -19.88 5.01
C LYS A 64 -0.68 -20.62 3.79
N ALA A 65 -0.11 -21.82 3.99
CA ALA A 65 0.38 -22.66 2.90
C ALA A 65 -0.74 -23.09 1.96
N TRP A 66 -1.89 -23.49 2.52
CA TRP A 66 -3.06 -23.85 1.72
C TRP A 66 -3.63 -22.68 0.93
N THR A 67 -3.70 -21.50 1.55
CA THR A 67 -4.15 -20.27 0.87
C THR A 67 -3.18 -19.86 -0.24
N LEU A 68 -1.86 -20.00 -0.01
CA LEU A 68 -0.86 -19.77 -1.04
C LEU A 68 -1.13 -20.66 -2.26
N LEU A 69 -1.29 -21.96 -2.03
CA LEU A 69 -1.56 -22.93 -3.10
C LEU A 69 -2.87 -22.60 -3.85
N ARG A 70 -3.94 -22.32 -3.11
CA ARG A 70 -5.24 -21.92 -3.71
C ARG A 70 -5.12 -20.66 -4.57
N ASN A 71 -4.42 -19.62 -4.07
CA ASN A 71 -4.21 -18.40 -4.83
C ASN A 71 -3.37 -18.67 -6.08
N VAL A 72 -2.31 -19.46 -5.98
CA VAL A 72 -1.51 -19.85 -7.16
C VAL A 72 -2.35 -20.54 -8.23
N ILE A 73 -3.13 -21.56 -7.83
CA ILE A 73 -3.99 -22.30 -8.78
C ILE A 73 -5.04 -21.36 -9.38
N TRP A 74 -5.68 -20.55 -8.55
CA TRP A 74 -6.71 -19.62 -9.00
C TRP A 74 -6.11 -18.58 -9.98
N GLU A 75 -4.94 -18.01 -9.67
CA GLU A 75 -4.27 -17.08 -10.56
C GLU A 75 -3.80 -17.71 -11.86
N ILE A 76 -3.32 -18.95 -11.85
CA ILE A 76 -2.99 -19.67 -13.09
C ILE A 76 -4.22 -19.74 -14.02
N CYS A 77 -5.38 -20.08 -13.48
CA CYS A 77 -6.62 -20.10 -14.25
C CYS A 77 -6.96 -18.70 -14.77
N PHE A 78 -6.88 -17.69 -13.89
CA PHE A 78 -7.15 -16.30 -14.23
C PHE A 78 -6.23 -15.76 -15.34
N LEU A 79 -4.91 -15.97 -15.20
CA LEU A 79 -3.91 -15.53 -16.17
C LEU A 79 -4.15 -16.12 -17.55
N ARG A 80 -4.49 -17.41 -17.61
CA ARG A 80 -4.78 -18.10 -18.87
C ARG A 80 -6.11 -17.67 -19.50
N GLN A 81 -7.18 -17.61 -18.72
CA GLN A 81 -8.50 -17.20 -19.19
C GLN A 81 -8.52 -15.78 -19.76
N ASN A 82 -7.83 -14.87 -19.09
CA ASN A 82 -7.79 -13.46 -19.51
C ASN A 82 -6.60 -13.14 -20.44
N LYS A 83 -5.81 -14.16 -20.82
CA LYS A 83 -4.64 -14.02 -21.71
C LYS A 83 -3.74 -12.89 -21.25
N ILE A 84 -3.37 -12.90 -19.95
CA ILE A 84 -2.53 -11.85 -19.36
C ILE A 84 -1.12 -11.92 -19.97
N ASP A 85 -0.64 -10.77 -20.44
CA ASP A 85 0.70 -10.63 -21.02
C ASP A 85 1.72 -10.24 -19.96
N VAL A 86 1.33 -9.34 -19.03
CA VAL A 86 2.21 -8.77 -18.01
C VAL A 86 1.47 -8.70 -16.66
N ALA A 87 2.13 -9.12 -15.59
CA ALA A 87 1.69 -8.92 -14.21
C ALA A 87 2.63 -7.91 -13.51
N ILE A 88 2.06 -6.94 -12.81
CA ILE A 88 2.79 -5.89 -12.06
C ILE A 88 2.35 -5.95 -10.61
N THR A 89 3.31 -6.16 -9.70
CA THR A 89 3.02 -6.32 -8.27
C THR A 89 4.10 -5.71 -7.39
N ARG A 90 3.81 -5.55 -6.11
CA ARG A 90 4.85 -5.62 -5.06
C ARG A 90 5.26 -7.08 -4.89
N THR A 91 6.20 -7.40 -4.06
CA THR A 91 6.61 -8.81 -3.84
C THR A 91 5.41 -9.65 -3.41
N CYS A 92 4.91 -10.46 -4.34
CA CYS A 92 3.72 -11.28 -4.20
C CYS A 92 4.02 -12.73 -4.54
N PRO A 93 4.19 -13.64 -3.55
CA PRO A 93 4.61 -15.01 -3.78
C PRO A 93 3.72 -15.79 -4.76
N TYR A 94 2.40 -15.72 -4.60
CA TYR A 94 1.47 -16.47 -5.44
C TYR A 94 1.46 -15.96 -6.89
N THR A 95 1.46 -14.65 -7.12
CA THR A 95 1.54 -14.09 -8.48
C THR A 95 2.88 -14.41 -9.14
N THR A 96 3.99 -14.32 -8.40
CA THR A 96 5.32 -14.66 -8.93
C THR A 96 5.37 -16.11 -9.42
N ILE A 97 4.83 -17.05 -8.62
CA ILE A 97 4.80 -18.47 -8.99
C ILE A 97 3.86 -18.71 -10.17
N ALA A 98 2.64 -18.14 -10.14
CA ALA A 98 1.66 -18.30 -11.20
C ALA A 98 2.14 -17.74 -12.54
N ALA A 99 2.72 -16.54 -12.53
CA ALA A 99 3.30 -15.90 -13.71
C ALA A 99 4.43 -16.75 -14.31
N LYS A 100 5.34 -17.28 -13.47
CA LYS A 100 6.42 -18.16 -13.91
C LYS A 100 5.89 -19.43 -14.58
N ILE A 101 4.88 -20.07 -14.00
CA ILE A 101 4.25 -21.29 -14.55
C ILE A 101 3.54 -20.99 -15.88
N CYS A 102 2.89 -19.83 -16.00
CA CYS A 102 2.14 -19.45 -17.20
C CYS A 102 3.01 -18.81 -18.30
N GLY A 103 4.29 -18.50 -18.04
CA GLY A 103 5.13 -17.75 -18.97
C GLY A 103 4.72 -16.27 -19.11
N VAL A 104 3.96 -15.74 -18.17
CA VAL A 104 3.55 -14.32 -18.11
C VAL A 104 4.74 -13.48 -17.64
N LYS A 105 5.00 -12.35 -18.28
CA LYS A 105 6.05 -11.42 -17.84
C LYS A 105 5.64 -10.81 -16.48
N HIS A 106 6.53 -10.92 -15.51
CA HIS A 106 6.28 -10.41 -14.16
C HIS A 106 7.25 -9.29 -13.80
N ILE A 107 6.69 -8.16 -13.40
CA ILE A 107 7.41 -6.97 -12.94
C ILE A 107 7.13 -6.79 -11.44
N ILE A 108 8.17 -6.81 -10.64
CA ILE A 108 8.10 -6.47 -9.20
C ILE A 108 8.60 -5.05 -9.02
N ILE A 109 7.81 -4.22 -8.32
CA ILE A 109 8.19 -2.88 -7.89
C ILE A 109 8.05 -2.85 -6.37
N ASP A 110 9.15 -2.76 -5.63
CA ASP A 110 9.10 -2.86 -4.16
C ASP A 110 10.15 -1.95 -3.49
N ASP A 111 9.90 -1.61 -2.21
CA ASP A 111 10.75 -0.77 -1.37
C ASP A 111 10.84 -1.29 0.08
N THR A 112 10.43 -2.54 0.31
CA THR A 112 10.26 -3.09 1.65
C THR A 112 11.57 -3.72 2.17
N GLU A 113 12.50 -2.92 2.63
CA GLU A 113 13.86 -3.35 3.04
C GLU A 113 13.87 -4.45 4.11
N HIS A 114 13.03 -4.35 5.12
CA HIS A 114 12.95 -5.36 6.17
C HIS A 114 12.47 -6.74 5.66
N ALA A 115 11.92 -6.82 4.45
CA ALA A 115 11.55 -8.06 3.79
C ALA A 115 12.56 -8.50 2.71
N ALA A 116 13.71 -7.82 2.57
CA ALA A 116 14.69 -8.02 1.49
C ALA A 116 15.09 -9.49 1.27
N ARG A 117 15.28 -10.28 2.34
CA ARG A 117 15.59 -11.71 2.24
C ARG A 117 14.50 -12.51 1.52
N LYS A 118 13.22 -12.20 1.78
CA LYS A 118 12.08 -12.84 1.10
C LYS A 118 11.94 -12.32 -0.32
N MET A 119 12.10 -11.01 -0.49
CA MET A 119 12.09 -10.37 -1.79
C MET A 119 13.12 -11.01 -2.73
N LYS A 120 14.33 -11.28 -2.25
CA LYS A 120 15.41 -11.90 -3.03
C LYS A 120 15.02 -13.27 -3.62
N ILE A 121 14.24 -14.07 -2.89
CA ILE A 121 13.76 -15.36 -3.39
C ILE A 121 12.81 -15.18 -4.57
N PHE A 122 11.83 -14.29 -4.44
CA PHE A 122 10.82 -14.08 -5.48
C PHE A 122 11.30 -13.19 -6.62
N SER A 123 12.22 -12.25 -6.35
CA SER A 123 12.82 -11.41 -7.38
C SER A 123 13.57 -12.24 -8.44
N ASN A 124 14.22 -13.34 -8.04
CA ASN A 124 14.89 -14.25 -8.98
C ASN A 124 13.94 -14.99 -9.93
N LEU A 125 12.66 -15.06 -9.61
CA LEU A 125 11.63 -15.67 -10.46
C LEU A 125 10.93 -14.64 -11.38
N ALA A 126 11.00 -13.35 -11.05
CA ALA A 126 10.42 -12.28 -11.85
C ALA A 126 11.28 -11.95 -13.09
N ASN A 127 10.66 -11.35 -14.11
CA ASN A 127 11.37 -10.91 -15.30
C ASN A 127 12.09 -9.58 -15.05
N VAL A 128 11.46 -8.66 -14.34
CA VAL A 128 12.01 -7.33 -14.02
C VAL A 128 11.78 -7.05 -12.54
N VAL A 129 12.78 -6.47 -11.90
CA VAL A 129 12.69 -5.95 -10.52
C VAL A 129 13.08 -4.49 -10.54
N ILE A 130 12.23 -3.66 -9.96
CA ILE A 130 12.39 -2.20 -9.89
C ILE A 130 12.35 -1.81 -8.42
N ILE A 131 13.38 -1.13 -7.95
CA ILE A 131 13.50 -0.67 -6.56
C ILE A 131 13.98 0.78 -6.50
N PRO A 132 13.73 1.51 -5.42
CA PRO A 132 14.32 2.84 -5.22
C PRO A 132 15.84 2.78 -5.16
N GLU A 133 16.52 3.84 -5.57
CA GLU A 133 17.98 3.93 -5.49
C GLU A 133 18.48 3.88 -4.03
N CYS A 134 17.72 4.44 -3.10
CA CYS A 134 18.00 4.42 -1.66
C CYS A 134 17.83 3.04 -0.99
N PHE A 135 17.40 2.01 -1.72
CA PHE A 135 17.24 0.66 -1.16
C PHE A 135 18.61 0.03 -0.90
N ASP A 136 18.93 -0.28 0.36
CA ASP A 136 20.26 -0.71 0.79
C ASP A 136 20.69 -2.10 0.33
N PHE A 137 19.74 -2.94 -0.11
CA PHE A 137 20.03 -4.32 -0.48
C PHE A 137 20.06 -4.48 -1.99
N GLN A 138 20.96 -5.34 -2.47
CA GLN A 138 20.92 -5.84 -3.84
C GLN A 138 20.12 -7.12 -3.90
N LEU A 139 18.99 -7.09 -4.62
CA LEU A 139 18.13 -8.26 -4.83
C LEU A 139 18.63 -9.11 -6.00
N ARG A 140 19.03 -8.44 -7.11
CA ARG A 140 19.55 -9.04 -8.33
C ARG A 140 20.65 -8.15 -8.93
N SER A 141 21.50 -8.72 -9.78
CA SER A 141 22.53 -7.96 -10.51
C SER A 141 21.97 -7.08 -11.63
N ASP A 142 20.78 -7.40 -12.14
CA ASP A 142 20.09 -6.75 -13.25
C ASP A 142 18.82 -6.01 -12.82
N GLU A 143 18.69 -5.70 -11.53
CA GLU A 143 17.59 -4.88 -11.03
C GLU A 143 17.68 -3.45 -11.56
N LEU A 144 16.52 -2.85 -11.81
CA LEU A 144 16.43 -1.45 -12.20
C LEU A 144 16.25 -0.61 -10.94
N ARG A 145 17.00 0.47 -10.85
CA ARG A 145 16.88 1.45 -9.76
C ARG A 145 16.36 2.78 -10.28
N PHE A 146 15.46 3.41 -9.53
CA PHE A 146 14.91 4.72 -9.87
C PHE A 146 15.18 5.73 -8.76
N LEU A 147 15.37 6.99 -9.15
CA LEU A 147 15.50 8.10 -8.21
C LEU A 147 14.16 8.42 -7.56
N GLY A 148 14.11 8.41 -6.24
CA GLY A 148 12.92 8.71 -5.44
C GLY A 148 12.34 7.48 -4.76
N ASN A 149 11.13 7.64 -4.24
CA ASN A 149 10.38 6.61 -3.51
C ASN A 149 9.08 6.26 -4.23
N VAL A 150 8.48 5.13 -3.90
CA VAL A 150 7.22 4.67 -4.51
C VAL A 150 6.04 5.61 -4.24
N GLU A 151 6.11 6.44 -3.21
CA GLU A 151 5.13 7.49 -2.91
C GLU A 151 5.05 8.53 -4.04
N LEU A 152 6.15 8.80 -4.75
CA LEU A 152 6.16 9.70 -5.90
C LEU A 152 5.33 9.19 -7.08
N PHE A 153 4.95 7.92 -7.12
CA PHE A 153 4.04 7.40 -8.15
C PHE A 153 2.66 8.06 -8.07
N TYR A 154 2.30 8.63 -6.92
CA TYR A 154 1.02 9.31 -6.74
C TYR A 154 1.13 10.70 -6.10
N LEU A 155 2.27 11.08 -5.49
CA LEU A 155 2.51 12.39 -4.88
C LEU A 155 3.38 13.32 -5.74
N HIS A 156 3.91 12.84 -6.87
CA HIS A 156 4.72 13.68 -7.74
C HIS A 156 3.92 14.89 -8.25
N GLN A 157 4.52 16.07 -8.22
CA GLN A 157 3.88 17.35 -8.58
C GLN A 157 3.18 17.37 -9.96
N ASN A 158 3.61 16.53 -10.91
CA ASN A 158 2.97 16.40 -12.22
C ASN A 158 1.65 15.60 -12.17
N ARG A 159 1.33 14.97 -11.05
CA ARG A 159 0.18 14.07 -10.88
C ARG A 159 -0.69 14.42 -9.69
N PHE A 160 -0.14 15.16 -8.76
CA PHE A 160 -0.81 15.53 -7.53
C PHE A 160 -0.79 17.05 -7.36
N ALA A 161 -1.96 17.63 -7.16
CA ALA A 161 -2.14 19.00 -6.71
C ALA A 161 -2.76 18.95 -5.32
N PRO A 162 -2.08 19.47 -4.28
CA PRO A 162 -2.66 19.50 -2.95
C PRO A 162 -3.92 20.38 -2.95
N SER A 163 -4.98 19.90 -2.32
CA SER A 163 -6.15 20.71 -2.03
C SER A 163 -6.03 21.34 -0.63
N SER A 164 -6.85 22.34 -0.36
CA SER A 164 -6.84 23.00 0.96
C SER A 164 -7.26 22.01 2.04
N ILE A 165 -6.33 21.63 2.89
CA ILE A 165 -6.60 20.73 4.02
C ILE A 165 -7.49 21.36 5.08
N TRP A 166 -7.48 22.68 5.18
CA TRP A 166 -8.27 23.45 6.17
C TRP A 166 -9.75 23.11 6.11
N ASN A 167 -10.29 23.01 4.90
CA ASN A 167 -11.70 22.63 4.69
C ASN A 167 -11.99 21.19 5.14
N LEU A 168 -11.06 20.28 4.94
CA LEU A 168 -11.21 18.87 5.36
C LEU A 168 -11.11 18.70 6.87
N LEU A 169 -10.26 19.50 7.51
CA LEU A 169 -10.10 19.51 8.97
C LEU A 169 -11.15 20.35 9.66
N ASN A 170 -12.06 21.00 8.91
CA ASN A 170 -13.03 21.92 9.43
C ASN A 170 -12.39 22.95 10.39
N THR A 171 -11.35 23.61 9.89
CA THR A 171 -10.57 24.61 10.65
C THR A 171 -10.29 25.83 9.78
N GLU A 172 -10.01 26.97 10.41
CA GLU A 172 -9.70 28.20 9.71
C GLU A 172 -8.33 28.10 9.00
N SER A 173 -8.19 28.77 7.86
CA SER A 173 -6.90 28.94 7.21
C SER A 173 -5.93 29.62 8.19
N ASP A 174 -4.67 29.22 8.18
CA ASP A 174 -3.60 29.67 9.07
C ASP A 174 -3.63 29.12 10.51
N THR A 175 -4.60 28.28 10.86
CA THR A 175 -4.57 27.58 12.14
C THR A 175 -3.38 26.60 12.16
N ARG A 176 -2.49 26.76 13.14
CA ARG A 176 -1.43 25.77 13.38
C ARG A 176 -2.05 24.46 13.87
N PHE A 177 -1.66 23.35 13.27
CA PHE A 177 -2.14 22.05 13.68
C PHE A 177 -1.04 20.99 13.63
N ALA A 178 -1.27 19.91 14.37
CA ALA A 178 -0.47 18.69 14.30
C ALA A 178 -1.40 17.51 13.96
N ILE A 179 -0.92 16.62 13.10
CA ILE A 179 -1.54 15.33 12.87
C ILE A 179 -0.66 14.26 13.50
N VAL A 180 -1.21 13.55 14.47
CA VAL A 180 -0.54 12.45 15.16
C VAL A 180 -1.11 11.14 14.65
N ARG A 181 -0.26 10.24 14.15
CA ARG A 181 -0.71 8.93 13.71
C ARG A 181 -0.33 7.84 14.71
N PHE A 182 -1.34 7.16 15.23
CA PHE A 182 -1.17 5.97 16.06
C PHE A 182 -1.44 4.72 15.23
N VAL A 183 -0.38 4.03 14.87
CA VAL A 183 -0.44 2.79 14.10
C VAL A 183 -0.68 1.59 15.02
N LYS A 184 -1.29 0.56 14.48
CA LYS A 184 -1.43 -0.74 15.14
C LYS A 184 -0.15 -1.54 14.95
N TRP A 185 0.54 -1.86 16.03
CA TRP A 185 1.75 -2.68 16.05
C TRP A 185 1.40 -4.19 15.93
N ASP A 186 0.71 -4.59 14.87
CA ASP A 186 0.29 -5.98 14.63
C ASP A 186 0.96 -6.58 13.37
N ALA A 187 1.86 -5.85 12.73
CA ALA A 187 2.54 -6.37 11.57
C ALA A 187 3.53 -7.47 11.97
N TRP A 188 3.71 -8.48 11.14
CA TRP A 188 4.56 -9.64 11.44
C TRP A 188 6.04 -9.30 11.69
N HIS A 189 6.48 -8.14 11.23
CA HIS A 189 7.82 -7.60 11.49
C HIS A 189 7.92 -6.85 12.83
N ASP A 190 6.80 -6.57 13.47
CA ASP A 190 6.76 -5.85 14.77
C ASP A 190 6.88 -6.78 15.97
N THR A 191 6.88 -8.12 15.76
CA THR A 191 6.87 -9.11 16.84
C THR A 191 8.17 -9.16 17.64
N GLU A 192 9.26 -8.59 17.14
CA GLU A 192 10.55 -8.48 17.84
C GLU A 192 10.81 -7.09 18.43
N LEU A 193 9.97 -6.10 18.11
CA LEU A 193 10.09 -4.75 18.61
C LEU A 193 8.95 -4.45 19.59
N VAL A 194 9.27 -4.47 20.89
CA VAL A 194 8.41 -3.88 21.91
C VAL A 194 8.51 -2.35 21.71
N GLY A 195 7.70 -1.83 20.81
CA GLY A 195 7.75 -0.41 20.42
C GLY A 195 6.38 0.22 20.38
N GLY A 196 6.37 1.54 20.43
CA GLY A 196 5.17 2.37 20.40
C GLY A 196 4.93 3.08 21.72
N PHE A 197 4.23 4.19 21.65
CA PHE A 197 3.85 4.94 22.84
C PHE A 197 2.84 4.17 23.69
N THR A 198 3.07 4.15 24.99
CA THR A 198 2.05 3.74 25.96
C THR A 198 0.86 4.73 25.91
N LEU A 199 -0.27 4.32 26.46
CA LEU A 199 -1.45 5.19 26.48
C LEU A 199 -1.17 6.52 27.20
N ASP A 200 -0.43 6.49 28.31
CA ASP A 200 -0.09 7.72 29.05
C ASP A 200 0.87 8.61 28.25
N GLN A 201 1.82 8.03 27.53
CA GLN A 201 2.69 8.79 26.63
C GLN A 201 1.91 9.42 25.46
N LYS A 202 0.90 8.72 24.91
CA LYS A 202 0.00 9.26 23.88
C LYS A 202 -0.80 10.45 24.42
N ARG A 203 -1.35 10.35 25.63
CA ARG A 203 -2.05 11.45 26.32
C ARG A 203 -1.12 12.64 26.57
N GLU A 204 0.05 12.38 27.07
CA GLU A 204 1.05 13.42 27.34
C GLU A 204 1.46 14.14 26.05
N LEU A 205 1.73 13.41 24.96
CA LEU A 205 2.04 13.99 23.66
C LEU A 205 0.92 14.91 23.17
N VAL A 206 -0.31 14.46 23.20
CA VAL A 206 -1.46 15.25 22.78
C VAL A 206 -1.61 16.49 23.65
N ALA A 207 -1.53 16.35 24.97
CA ALA A 207 -1.64 17.46 25.90
C ALA A 207 -0.52 18.51 25.73
N ARG A 208 0.69 18.09 25.39
CA ARG A 208 1.81 19.00 25.08
C ARG A 208 1.57 19.76 23.77
N LEU A 209 1.16 19.07 22.72
CA LEU A 209 0.91 19.67 21.41
C LEU A 209 -0.26 20.67 21.46
N GLN A 210 -1.31 20.37 22.21
CA GLN A 210 -2.50 21.23 22.36
C GLN A 210 -2.18 22.62 22.94
N LYS A 211 -1.08 22.77 23.68
CA LYS A 211 -0.66 24.08 24.20
C LYS A 211 -0.23 25.05 23.10
N HIS A 212 0.07 24.55 21.92
CA HIS A 212 0.68 25.31 20.83
C HIS A 212 -0.12 25.28 19.53
N MET A 213 -0.95 24.23 19.33
CA MET A 213 -1.64 24.00 18.06
C MET A 213 -2.87 23.10 18.24
N ARG A 214 -3.73 23.07 17.23
CA ARG A 214 -4.84 22.12 17.16
C ARG A 214 -4.31 20.72 16.85
N VAL A 215 -4.80 19.71 17.57
CA VAL A 215 -4.32 18.33 17.37
C VAL A 215 -5.39 17.49 16.71
N PHE A 216 -4.98 16.72 15.70
CA PHE A 216 -5.80 15.70 15.05
C PHE A 216 -5.11 14.35 15.18
N ILE A 217 -5.88 13.29 15.44
CA ILE A 217 -5.35 11.94 15.61
C ILE A 217 -5.87 11.04 14.49
N SER A 218 -4.95 10.50 13.70
CA SER A 218 -5.22 9.37 12.81
C SER A 218 -4.89 8.08 13.56
N SER A 219 -5.84 7.17 13.75
CA SER A 219 -5.61 5.91 14.47
C SER A 219 -6.20 4.73 13.73
N GLU A 220 -5.40 3.64 13.65
CA GLU A 220 -5.83 2.35 13.10
C GLU A 220 -6.55 1.49 14.14
N THR A 221 -6.58 1.94 15.39
CA THR A 221 -7.26 1.27 16.50
C THR A 221 -8.31 2.20 17.12
N GLU A 222 -9.17 1.63 17.96
CA GLU A 222 -10.06 2.43 18.78
C GLU A 222 -9.22 3.36 19.68
N LEU A 223 -9.67 4.60 19.79
CA LEU A 223 -9.08 5.56 20.72
C LEU A 223 -9.84 5.50 22.06
N PRO A 224 -9.13 5.74 23.18
CA PRO A 224 -9.81 5.97 24.47
C PRO A 224 -10.76 7.17 24.37
N THR A 225 -11.79 7.16 25.20
CA THR A 225 -12.87 8.18 25.20
C THR A 225 -12.33 9.60 25.31
N ASP A 226 -11.23 9.83 26.02
CA ASP A 226 -10.58 11.11 26.19
C ASP A 226 -9.78 11.59 24.98
N LEU A 227 -9.35 10.68 24.12
CA LEU A 227 -8.65 10.99 22.86
C LEU A 227 -9.56 10.97 21.63
N GLU A 228 -10.75 10.37 21.71
CA GLU A 228 -11.69 10.28 20.60
C GLU A 228 -12.11 11.64 20.01
N PRO A 229 -12.27 12.74 20.80
CA PRO A 229 -12.59 14.06 20.25
C PRO A 229 -11.54 14.63 19.29
N TYR A 230 -10.33 14.10 19.30
CA TYR A 230 -9.24 14.49 18.39
C TYR A 230 -9.18 13.66 17.13
N ARG A 231 -10.01 12.62 17.00
CA ARG A 231 -9.99 11.75 15.82
C ARG A 231 -10.24 12.55 14.54
N ILE A 232 -9.33 12.41 13.59
CA ILE A 232 -9.46 13.01 12.28
C ILE A 232 -10.60 12.33 11.51
N GLN A 233 -11.49 13.14 10.93
CA GLN A 233 -12.63 12.69 10.15
C GLN A 233 -12.45 13.10 8.69
N ILE A 234 -11.48 12.48 8.02
CA ILE A 234 -11.21 12.71 6.61
C ILE A 234 -11.50 11.44 5.84
N PRO A 235 -12.11 11.52 4.64
CA PRO A 235 -12.28 10.37 3.76
C PRO A 235 -10.95 9.64 3.49
N ILE A 236 -10.99 8.31 3.41
CA ILE A 236 -9.77 7.49 3.31
C ILE A 236 -8.92 7.83 2.08
N ASP A 237 -9.56 8.16 0.96
CA ASP A 237 -8.90 8.57 -0.28
C ASP A 237 -8.19 9.92 -0.15
N LYS A 238 -8.65 10.78 0.75
CA LYS A 238 -8.10 12.11 1.04
C LYS A 238 -6.99 12.07 2.08
N LEU A 239 -7.10 11.18 3.07
CA LEU A 239 -6.18 11.13 4.21
C LEU A 239 -4.71 10.96 3.79
N ILE A 240 -4.43 10.16 2.76
CA ILE A 240 -3.07 9.91 2.29
C ILE A 240 -2.53 11.09 1.45
N PHE A 241 -3.38 11.75 0.69
CA PHE A 241 -2.96 12.78 -0.26
C PHE A 241 -2.77 14.16 0.35
N GLU A 242 -3.54 14.48 1.39
CA GLU A 242 -3.58 15.84 1.91
C GLU A 242 -2.81 16.02 3.21
N VAL A 243 -2.53 14.91 3.91
CA VAL A 243 -1.76 14.92 5.16
C VAL A 243 -0.26 14.80 4.92
N LEU A 244 0.20 14.21 3.81
CA LEU A 244 1.62 14.01 3.50
C LEU A 244 2.28 15.21 2.80
N VAL A 245 1.56 16.25 2.46
CA VAL A 245 2.05 17.43 1.70
C VAL A 245 2.11 18.69 2.56
N LEU A 246 2.20 18.53 3.87
CA LEU A 246 2.38 19.65 4.78
C LEU A 246 3.84 19.77 5.15
N ASP A 247 4.54 20.71 4.52
CA ASP A 247 5.80 21.27 4.99
C ASP A 247 5.61 22.18 6.21
#